data_8378c50029e4106152460a5851c0b458
#
_entry.id   8378c50029e4106152460a5851c0b458
#
_cell.length_a   1.000
_cell.length_b   1.000
_cell.length_c   1.000
_cell.angle_alpha   90.00
_cell.angle_beta   90.00
_cell.angle_gamma   90.00
#
_symmetry.space_group_name_H-M   'P 1'
#
loop_
_entity.id
_entity.type
_entity.pdbx_description
1 polymer ?
#
loop_
_entity_poly.entity_id
_entity_poly.type
_entity_poly.pdbx_seq_one_letter_code
_entity_poly.pdbx_strand_id
1 'polypeptide(L)'
;PSVVRADDGYYYMYTTDASFGNVHHGHGHFMCRRSRNLVDWEFMGTTMPSLPSWVEPKLNEIRAAMGLGKSTADFGDDTQFGFWAPCVRKVKSGLYRMYYAITCPGTIDGDGTWTERAFIGLMETATPGDVNSWVDKGYVVTNASDRGLNYHVKADNWAQCYFKWNAIDPSYIITPEGEHWLIYGSWHSGFAALQIDPDTGKPQREQGNPWGGDISAYGQMVSTRQMGNRWQASEGPEVVYHDGYYYLFMAYDELSVAYNTRV
;
A
#
# COMPACT_ATOMS: atom_id res chain seq x y z
N PRO A 1 -2.02 -4.16 -10.32
CA PRO A 1 -0.81 -4.01 -11.12
C PRO A 1 -0.51 -2.54 -11.39
N SER A 2 0.75 -2.22 -11.56
CA SER A 2 1.21 -0.90 -11.96
C SER A 2 2.15 -1.00 -13.15
N VAL A 3 1.99 -0.10 -14.13
CA VAL A 3 2.83 -0.09 -15.34
C VAL A 3 3.54 1.26 -15.43
N VAL A 4 4.84 1.23 -15.68
CA VAL A 4 5.66 2.43 -15.90
C VAL A 4 6.48 2.29 -17.18
N ARG A 5 6.58 3.37 -17.96
CA ARG A 5 7.51 3.45 -19.07
C ARG A 5 8.86 3.96 -18.56
N ALA A 6 9.91 3.18 -18.81
CA ALA A 6 11.26 3.50 -18.34
C ALA A 6 12.09 4.27 -19.39
N ASP A 7 13.26 4.75 -18.95
CA ASP A 7 14.20 5.51 -19.80
C ASP A 7 14.80 4.68 -20.93
N ASP A 8 14.84 3.35 -20.79
CA ASP A 8 15.29 2.40 -21.82
C ASP A 8 14.23 2.12 -22.90
N GLY A 9 13.06 2.73 -22.78
CA GLY A 9 11.96 2.61 -23.71
C GLY A 9 11.04 1.41 -23.50
N TYR A 10 11.33 0.54 -22.51
CA TYR A 10 10.44 -0.54 -22.13
C TYR A 10 9.35 -0.07 -21.19
N TYR A 11 8.25 -0.82 -21.16
CA TYR A 11 7.23 -0.79 -20.13
C TYR A 11 7.52 -1.90 -19.12
N TYR A 12 7.46 -1.56 -17.84
CA TYR A 12 7.60 -2.50 -16.73
C TYR A 12 6.31 -2.58 -15.94
N MET A 13 5.81 -3.78 -15.74
CA MET A 13 4.60 -4.06 -14.97
C MET A 13 4.98 -4.79 -13.69
N TYR A 14 4.43 -4.31 -12.58
CA TYR A 14 4.57 -4.92 -11.27
C TYR A 14 3.20 -5.33 -10.75
N THR A 15 3.12 -6.49 -10.10
CA THR A 15 1.83 -7.08 -9.71
C THR A 15 1.81 -7.45 -8.24
N THR A 16 0.60 -7.45 -7.67
CA THR A 16 0.29 -8.06 -6.38
C THR A 16 0.73 -9.52 -6.38
N ASP A 17 1.21 -9.97 -5.23
CA ASP A 17 1.39 -11.39 -4.97
C ASP A 17 0.03 -12.02 -4.72
N ALA A 18 -0.51 -12.68 -5.72
CA ALA A 18 -1.68 -13.52 -5.54
C ALA A 18 -1.23 -14.94 -5.18
N SER A 19 -2.02 -15.63 -4.38
CA SER A 19 -1.79 -17.04 -4.02
C SER A 19 -1.62 -17.98 -5.22
N PHE A 20 -2.02 -17.55 -6.39
CA PHE A 20 -1.82 -18.27 -7.65
C PHE A 20 -0.52 -17.88 -8.38
N GLY A 21 0.06 -16.73 -8.07
CA GLY A 21 1.12 -16.12 -8.87
C GLY A 21 2.50 -16.62 -8.52
N ASN A 22 2.76 -16.86 -7.26
CA ASN A 22 4.08 -17.27 -6.78
C ASN A 22 4.40 -18.73 -7.06
N VAL A 23 3.44 -19.51 -7.46
CA VAL A 23 3.61 -20.94 -7.83
C VAL A 23 4.65 -21.14 -8.91
N HIS A 24 4.87 -20.13 -9.76
CA HIS A 24 5.78 -20.25 -10.91
C HIS A 24 7.21 -19.83 -10.61
N HIS A 25 7.46 -19.11 -9.52
CA HIS A 25 8.73 -18.41 -9.36
C HIS A 25 9.37 -18.64 -7.99
N GLY A 26 8.74 -19.39 -7.15
CA GLY A 26 9.28 -20.02 -5.95
C GLY A 26 9.62 -19.07 -4.82
N HIS A 27 10.11 -17.86 -5.07
CA HIS A 27 10.59 -16.97 -4.02
C HIS A 27 10.52 -15.50 -4.44
N GLY A 28 10.15 -14.64 -3.49
CA GLY A 28 10.12 -13.21 -3.64
C GLY A 28 8.77 -12.64 -4.09
N HIS A 29 8.67 -11.33 -3.98
CA HIS A 29 7.42 -10.58 -4.07
C HIS A 29 7.49 -9.50 -5.16
N PHE A 30 6.33 -9.03 -5.60
CA PHE A 30 6.14 -8.03 -6.64
C PHE A 30 6.82 -8.43 -7.95
N MET A 31 6.18 -9.37 -8.64
CA MET A 31 6.63 -9.87 -9.94
C MET A 31 6.75 -8.74 -10.95
N CYS A 32 7.90 -8.69 -11.62
CA CYS A 32 8.19 -7.74 -12.68
C CYS A 32 8.09 -8.42 -14.05
N ARG A 33 7.41 -7.76 -14.98
CA ARG A 33 7.39 -8.12 -16.39
C ARG A 33 7.73 -6.90 -17.23
N ARG A 34 8.38 -7.11 -18.39
CA ARG A 34 8.65 -6.04 -19.34
C ARG A 34 7.98 -6.26 -20.68
N SER A 35 7.71 -5.16 -21.38
CA SER A 35 7.16 -5.17 -22.73
C SER A 35 7.63 -3.96 -23.53
N ARG A 36 7.66 -4.08 -24.86
CA ARG A 36 7.84 -2.96 -25.77
C ARG A 36 6.52 -2.43 -26.35
N ASN A 37 5.48 -3.23 -26.32
CA ASN A 37 4.21 -2.96 -27.03
C ASN A 37 2.96 -3.08 -26.15
N LEU A 38 3.10 -3.34 -24.84
CA LEU A 38 2.03 -3.56 -23.86
C LEU A 38 1.19 -4.83 -24.11
N VAL A 39 1.57 -5.65 -25.08
CA VAL A 39 0.85 -6.89 -25.45
C VAL A 39 1.69 -8.11 -25.06
N ASP A 40 2.93 -8.13 -25.50
CA ASP A 40 3.86 -9.24 -25.25
C ASP A 40 4.71 -8.91 -24.01
N TRP A 41 4.60 -9.74 -22.97
CA TRP A 41 5.25 -9.52 -21.70
C TRP A 41 6.24 -10.64 -21.37
N GLU A 42 7.47 -10.25 -21.09
CA GLU A 42 8.54 -11.12 -20.61
C GLU A 42 8.67 -11.03 -19.09
N PHE A 43 8.70 -12.14 -18.40
CA PHE A 43 8.96 -12.19 -16.95
C PHE A 43 10.42 -11.91 -16.63
N MET A 44 10.66 -10.98 -15.70
CA MET A 44 11.98 -10.51 -15.31
C MET A 44 12.45 -11.03 -13.94
N GLY A 45 11.53 -11.46 -13.10
CA GLY A 45 11.80 -11.86 -11.71
C GLY A 45 10.91 -11.12 -10.72
N THR A 46 11.32 -11.13 -9.46
CA THR A 46 10.65 -10.45 -8.34
C THR A 46 11.56 -9.38 -7.75
N THR A 47 10.97 -8.27 -7.26
CA THR A 47 11.74 -7.09 -6.83
C THR A 47 12.04 -7.08 -5.34
N MET A 48 11.35 -7.89 -4.55
CA MET A 48 11.54 -8.01 -3.11
C MET A 48 11.75 -9.48 -2.75
N PRO A 49 12.93 -9.87 -2.25
CA PRO A 49 13.25 -11.29 -2.03
C PRO A 49 12.57 -11.89 -0.80
N SER A 50 12.19 -11.07 0.19
CA SER A 50 11.60 -11.52 1.45
C SER A 50 10.91 -10.37 2.17
N LEU A 51 10.25 -10.66 3.29
CA LEU A 51 9.67 -9.64 4.16
C LEU A 51 10.74 -8.62 4.58
N PRO A 52 10.47 -7.30 4.44
CA PRO A 52 11.42 -6.27 4.85
C PRO A 52 11.69 -6.30 6.36
N SER A 53 12.94 -6.17 6.72
CA SER A 53 13.40 -6.29 8.13
C SER A 53 12.83 -5.23 9.08
N TRP A 54 12.26 -4.15 8.56
CA TRP A 54 11.63 -3.10 9.36
C TRP A 54 10.20 -3.46 9.83
N VAL A 55 9.55 -4.47 9.23
CA VAL A 55 8.15 -4.79 9.50
C VAL A 55 7.96 -5.28 10.93
N GLU A 56 8.76 -6.25 11.38
CA GLU A 56 8.67 -6.76 12.75
C GLU A 56 8.89 -5.68 13.82
N PRO A 57 10.00 -4.93 13.82
CA PRO A 57 10.22 -3.90 14.83
C PRO A 57 9.15 -2.81 14.79
N LYS A 58 8.66 -2.41 13.59
CA LYS A 58 7.60 -1.40 13.48
C LYS A 58 6.26 -1.91 14.00
N LEU A 59 5.88 -3.14 13.68
CA LEU A 59 4.67 -3.75 14.22
C LEU A 59 4.73 -3.83 15.76
N ASN A 60 5.85 -4.31 16.31
CA ASN A 60 6.01 -4.44 17.74
C ASN A 60 6.11 -3.09 18.48
N GLU A 61 6.68 -2.06 17.87
CA GLU A 61 6.64 -0.67 18.36
C GLU A 61 5.19 -0.20 18.53
N ILE A 62 4.37 -0.40 17.51
CA ILE A 62 2.96 0.00 17.52
C ILE A 62 2.18 -0.80 18.55
N ARG A 63 2.36 -2.12 18.61
CA ARG A 63 1.72 -2.97 19.62
C ARG A 63 2.07 -2.55 21.04
N ALA A 64 3.35 -2.27 21.31
CA ALA A 64 3.80 -1.79 22.63
C ALA A 64 3.12 -0.46 23.02
N ALA A 65 3.02 0.47 22.08
CA ALA A 65 2.32 1.74 22.31
C ALA A 65 0.80 1.56 22.51
N MET A 66 0.23 0.45 22.05
CA MET A 66 -1.16 0.02 22.33
C MET A 66 -1.32 -0.74 23.64
N GLY A 67 -0.24 -1.00 24.37
CA GLY A 67 -0.26 -1.82 25.58
C GLY A 67 -0.38 -3.32 25.32
N LEU A 68 -0.10 -3.76 24.09
CA LEU A 68 -0.15 -5.15 23.66
C LEU A 68 1.22 -5.81 23.77
N GLY A 69 1.24 -7.14 23.93
CA GLY A 69 2.45 -7.95 23.81
C GLY A 69 3.02 -7.92 22.38
N LYS A 70 4.21 -8.49 22.20
CA LYS A 70 4.79 -8.66 20.87
C LYS A 70 3.89 -9.50 19.97
N SER A 71 3.96 -9.26 18.67
CA SER A 71 3.31 -10.10 17.68
C SER A 71 3.80 -11.55 17.79
N THR A 72 2.89 -12.48 17.56
CA THR A 72 3.18 -13.92 17.52
C THR A 72 3.37 -14.42 16.09
N ALA A 73 3.33 -13.53 15.10
CA ALA A 73 3.59 -13.89 13.71
C ALA A 73 5.01 -14.43 13.53
N ASP A 74 5.17 -15.39 12.64
CA ASP A 74 6.49 -15.85 12.22
C ASP A 74 7.03 -14.97 11.10
N PHE A 75 7.90 -14.02 11.45
CA PHE A 75 8.52 -13.10 10.50
C PHE A 75 9.58 -13.77 9.60
N GLY A 76 9.91 -15.02 9.86
CA GLY A 76 10.74 -15.85 8.98
C GLY A 76 9.93 -16.57 7.89
N ASP A 77 8.61 -16.65 8.06
CA ASP A 77 7.68 -17.20 7.07
C ASP A 77 6.85 -16.08 6.44
N ASP A 78 7.37 -15.51 5.36
CA ASP A 78 6.73 -14.40 4.65
C ASP A 78 5.43 -14.79 3.92
N THR A 79 5.12 -16.07 3.81
CA THR A 79 3.85 -16.55 3.23
C THR A 79 2.63 -16.19 4.08
N GLN A 80 2.84 -15.83 5.35
CA GLN A 80 1.79 -15.36 6.24
C GLN A 80 1.41 -13.89 5.99
N PHE A 81 2.23 -13.16 5.25
CA PHE A 81 2.04 -11.74 4.97
C PHE A 81 1.46 -11.53 3.57
N GLY A 82 0.67 -10.47 3.41
CA GLY A 82 0.22 -10.05 2.09
C GLY A 82 1.17 -9.01 1.51
N PHE A 83 1.56 -9.18 0.25
CA PHE A 83 2.38 -8.24 -0.53
C PHE A 83 1.54 -7.74 -1.69
N TRP A 84 0.94 -6.55 -1.52
CA TRP A 84 -0.16 -6.12 -2.38
C TRP A 84 0.08 -4.76 -3.02
N ALA A 85 -0.64 -4.56 -4.13
CA ALA A 85 -0.89 -3.29 -4.80
C ALA A 85 0.36 -2.41 -5.00
N PRO A 86 1.43 -2.91 -5.65
CA PRO A 86 2.56 -2.06 -5.96
C PRO A 86 2.14 -0.94 -6.91
N CYS A 87 2.51 0.30 -6.59
CA CYS A 87 2.34 1.48 -7.43
C CYS A 87 3.70 2.06 -7.78
N VAL A 88 4.07 2.00 -9.05
CA VAL A 88 5.37 2.48 -9.52
C VAL A 88 5.21 3.72 -10.36
N ARG A 89 6.03 4.74 -10.08
CA ARG A 89 6.12 5.94 -10.91
C ARG A 89 7.58 6.33 -11.15
N LYS A 90 7.83 6.88 -12.32
CA LYS A 90 9.08 7.58 -12.61
C LYS A 90 9.02 8.96 -11.97
N VAL A 91 9.95 9.23 -11.05
CA VAL A 91 10.06 10.52 -10.38
C VAL A 91 10.83 11.51 -11.26
N LYS A 92 11.97 11.06 -11.77
CA LYS A 92 12.85 11.76 -12.71
C LYS A 92 13.71 10.75 -13.45
N SER A 93 14.52 11.19 -14.37
CA SER A 93 15.50 10.31 -15.01
C SER A 93 16.42 9.67 -13.96
N GLY A 94 16.52 8.35 -14.00
CA GLY A 94 17.31 7.57 -13.04
C GLY A 94 16.70 7.48 -11.63
N LEU A 95 15.43 7.77 -11.45
CA LEU A 95 14.74 7.54 -10.17
C LEU A 95 13.30 7.08 -10.38
N TYR A 96 13.02 5.87 -9.94
CA TYR A 96 11.70 5.26 -9.91
C TYR A 96 11.35 4.90 -8.46
N ARG A 97 10.12 5.16 -8.06
CA ARG A 97 9.55 4.82 -6.74
C ARG A 97 8.46 3.79 -6.87
N MET A 98 8.49 2.79 -6.02
CA MET A 98 7.43 1.82 -5.80
C MET A 98 6.91 1.97 -4.39
N TYR A 99 5.66 2.39 -4.24
CA TYR A 99 4.92 2.23 -3.00
C TYR A 99 4.21 0.88 -3.05
N TYR A 100 4.23 0.15 -1.94
CA TYR A 100 3.69 -1.20 -1.85
C TYR A 100 3.02 -1.41 -0.50
N ALA A 101 2.04 -2.30 -0.43
CA ALA A 101 1.38 -2.64 0.81
C ALA A 101 1.86 -3.99 1.35
N ILE A 102 2.04 -4.06 2.67
CA ILE A 102 2.24 -5.30 3.42
C ILE A 102 1.13 -5.41 4.45
N THR A 103 0.40 -6.54 4.44
CA THR A 103 -0.57 -6.86 5.48
C THR A 103 0.02 -7.87 6.45
N CYS A 104 -0.09 -7.57 7.74
CA CYS A 104 0.40 -8.46 8.80
C CYS A 104 -0.67 -9.47 9.19
N PRO A 105 -0.29 -10.73 9.44
CA PRO A 105 -1.22 -11.76 9.89
C PRO A 105 -1.72 -11.49 11.30
N GLY A 106 -2.83 -12.12 11.64
CA GLY A 106 -3.45 -12.02 12.94
C GLY A 106 -4.44 -10.85 13.05
N THR A 107 -5.12 -10.83 14.17
CA THR A 107 -5.92 -9.70 14.62
C THR A 107 -5.26 -9.10 15.85
N ILE A 108 -5.72 -7.93 16.26
CA ILE A 108 -5.28 -7.31 17.52
C ILE A 108 -5.52 -8.27 18.70
N ASP A 109 -6.54 -9.10 18.64
CA ASP A 109 -6.90 -10.10 19.66
C ASP A 109 -6.49 -11.54 19.30
N GLY A 110 -5.69 -11.73 18.26
CA GLY A 110 -5.05 -13.02 17.98
C GLY A 110 -5.84 -14.02 17.17
N ASP A 111 -6.82 -13.60 16.40
CA ASP A 111 -7.73 -14.48 15.66
C ASP A 111 -7.32 -14.78 14.21
N GLY A 112 -6.05 -14.82 13.92
CA GLY A 112 -5.49 -15.55 12.78
C GLY A 112 -5.86 -15.10 11.38
N THR A 113 -6.37 -13.90 11.16
CA THR A 113 -6.58 -13.38 9.83
C THR A 113 -5.51 -12.33 9.46
N TRP A 114 -5.37 -12.08 8.18
CA TRP A 114 -4.36 -11.23 7.53
C TRP A 114 -4.44 -9.73 7.87
N THR A 115 -5.04 -9.33 8.97
CA THR A 115 -5.50 -7.96 9.16
C THR A 115 -5.25 -7.34 10.51
N GLU A 116 -4.24 -7.77 11.21
CA GLU A 116 -3.86 -7.03 12.42
C GLU A 116 -3.53 -5.58 12.06
N ARG A 117 -2.72 -5.40 11.01
CA ARG A 117 -2.27 -4.10 10.54
C ARG A 117 -1.76 -4.19 9.11
N ALA A 118 -1.91 -3.10 8.37
CA ALA A 118 -1.26 -2.92 7.10
C ALA A 118 -0.22 -1.80 7.18
N PHE A 119 0.78 -1.91 6.33
CA PHE A 119 1.81 -0.90 6.11
C PHE A 119 1.93 -0.59 4.63
N ILE A 120 2.14 0.67 4.29
CA ILE A 120 2.71 1.03 3.00
C ILE A 120 4.20 1.28 3.22
N GLY A 121 5.02 0.63 2.39
CA GLY A 121 6.47 0.81 2.31
C GLY A 121 6.87 1.47 1.00
N LEU A 122 8.15 1.80 0.89
CA LEU A 122 8.75 2.43 -0.29
C LEU A 122 9.99 1.68 -0.74
N MET A 123 10.10 1.44 -2.04
CA MET A 123 11.34 1.03 -2.71
C MET A 123 11.73 2.04 -3.78
N GLU A 124 13.02 2.15 -4.05
CA GLU A 124 13.56 2.99 -5.11
C GLU A 124 14.57 2.24 -5.98
N THR A 125 14.62 2.58 -7.27
CA THR A 125 15.64 2.12 -8.20
C THR A 125 15.96 3.19 -9.25
N ALA A 126 17.15 3.11 -9.84
CA ALA A 126 17.52 3.85 -11.05
C ALA A 126 17.23 3.04 -12.33
N THR A 127 17.14 1.72 -12.22
CA THR A 127 17.06 0.76 -13.34
C THR A 127 15.95 -0.25 -13.12
N PRO A 128 14.68 0.10 -13.39
CA PRO A 128 13.54 -0.75 -13.07
C PRO A 128 13.54 -2.12 -13.74
N GLY A 129 14.30 -2.28 -14.83
CA GLY A 129 14.50 -3.56 -15.52
C GLY A 129 15.44 -4.54 -14.82
N ASP A 130 16.25 -4.05 -13.89
CA ASP A 130 17.05 -4.90 -13.00
C ASP A 130 16.28 -5.10 -11.69
N VAL A 131 15.64 -6.26 -11.57
CA VAL A 131 14.82 -6.58 -10.39
C VAL A 131 15.61 -6.58 -9.07
N ASN A 132 16.92 -6.78 -9.13
CA ASN A 132 17.78 -6.77 -7.95
C ASN A 132 18.28 -5.36 -7.56
N SER A 133 17.98 -4.35 -8.38
CA SER A 133 18.39 -2.96 -8.14
C SER A 133 17.43 -2.19 -7.22
N TRP A 134 16.30 -2.76 -6.89
CA TRP A 134 15.32 -2.15 -6.00
C TRP A 134 15.82 -2.14 -4.56
N VAL A 135 15.89 -0.95 -3.98
CA VAL A 135 16.35 -0.73 -2.61
C VAL A 135 15.15 -0.38 -1.74
N ASP A 136 14.91 -1.17 -0.70
CA ASP A 136 13.89 -0.86 0.30
C ASP A 136 14.28 0.39 1.10
N LYS A 137 13.37 1.34 1.15
CA LYS A 137 13.48 2.62 1.87
C LYS A 137 12.63 2.61 3.15
N GLY A 138 12.00 1.49 3.45
CA GLY A 138 11.27 1.24 4.68
C GLY A 138 9.88 1.85 4.74
N TYR A 139 9.36 1.91 5.93
CA TYR A 139 8.01 2.35 6.31
C TYR A 139 7.63 3.74 5.77
N VAL A 140 6.38 3.88 5.34
CA VAL A 140 5.75 5.14 4.91
C VAL A 140 4.55 5.49 5.78
N VAL A 141 3.54 4.62 5.86
CA VAL A 141 2.30 4.87 6.59
C VAL A 141 1.66 3.57 7.06
N THR A 142 0.87 3.63 8.11
CA THR A 142 0.06 2.52 8.64
C THR A 142 -1.39 2.92 8.80
N ASN A 143 -2.25 1.95 9.10
CA ASN A 143 -3.66 2.17 9.44
C ASN A 143 -3.80 3.20 10.56
N ALA A 144 -4.70 4.16 10.39
CA ALA A 144 -4.94 5.22 11.36
C ALA A 144 -6.42 5.33 11.72
N SER A 145 -6.72 5.75 12.97
CA SER A 145 -8.06 5.92 13.48
C SER A 145 -8.21 7.21 14.27
N ASP A 146 -9.29 7.92 14.04
CA ASP A 146 -9.69 9.12 14.77
C ASP A 146 -10.61 8.81 15.98
N ARG A 147 -10.85 7.54 16.26
CA ARG A 147 -11.74 7.10 17.34
C ARG A 147 -11.03 6.64 18.61
N GLY A 148 -9.69 6.70 18.61
CA GLY A 148 -8.88 6.33 19.76
C GLY A 148 -8.67 4.83 19.93
N LEU A 149 -7.81 4.48 20.87
CA LEU A 149 -7.27 3.14 21.09
C LEU A 149 -8.33 2.08 21.35
N ASN A 150 -9.38 2.42 22.09
CA ASN A 150 -10.41 1.45 22.47
C ASN A 150 -11.15 0.81 21.28
N TYR A 151 -11.20 1.49 20.16
CA TYR A 151 -11.81 0.95 18.94
C TYR A 151 -10.89 0.00 18.18
N HIS A 152 -9.60 -0.01 18.51
CA HIS A 152 -8.63 -0.93 17.92
C HIS A 152 -8.47 -2.21 18.73
N VAL A 153 -8.41 -2.08 20.08
CA VAL A 153 -8.08 -3.21 20.96
C VAL A 153 -9.27 -4.07 21.35
N LYS A 154 -10.49 -3.66 21.06
CA LYS A 154 -11.71 -4.44 21.38
C LYS A 154 -12.29 -5.20 20.21
N ALA A 155 -11.54 -5.31 19.13
CA ALA A 155 -12.00 -6.04 17.96
C ALA A 155 -11.68 -7.51 18.11
N ASP A 156 -12.65 -8.29 18.50
CA ASP A 156 -12.63 -9.75 18.48
C ASP A 156 -12.83 -10.31 17.06
N ASN A 157 -13.11 -9.45 16.09
CA ASN A 157 -13.01 -9.78 14.68
C ASN A 157 -12.65 -8.53 13.85
N TRP A 158 -12.12 -8.76 12.65
CA TRP A 158 -11.73 -7.70 11.72
C TRP A 158 -12.85 -6.71 11.41
N ALA A 159 -14.08 -7.20 11.29
CA ALA A 159 -15.24 -6.36 11.01
C ALA A 159 -15.52 -5.31 12.09
N GLN A 160 -15.05 -5.51 13.29
CA GLN A 160 -15.21 -4.58 14.41
C GLN A 160 -14.05 -3.60 14.56
N CYS A 161 -12.88 -3.91 13.99
CA CYS A 161 -11.75 -3.01 13.93
C CYS A 161 -12.09 -1.76 13.12
N TYR A 162 -11.94 -0.59 13.70
CA TYR A 162 -12.13 0.66 13.00
C TYR A 162 -10.80 1.30 12.64
N PHE A 163 -10.57 1.43 11.36
CA PHE A 163 -9.58 2.34 10.80
C PHE A 163 -10.31 3.40 9.99
N LYS A 164 -9.92 4.66 10.12
CA LYS A 164 -10.37 5.68 9.18
C LYS A 164 -9.66 5.50 7.85
N TRP A 165 -8.34 5.27 7.92
CA TRP A 165 -7.53 4.97 6.76
C TRP A 165 -6.95 3.57 6.88
N ASN A 166 -7.16 2.74 5.88
CA ASN A 166 -6.49 1.45 5.75
C ASN A 166 -5.26 1.62 4.86
N ALA A 167 -4.07 1.27 5.35
CA ALA A 167 -2.81 1.52 4.66
C ALA A 167 -2.50 0.45 3.61
N ILE A 168 -3.40 0.31 2.64
CA ILE A 168 -3.23 -0.53 1.45
C ILE A 168 -3.63 0.24 0.19
N ASP A 169 -3.42 -0.35 -0.97
CA ASP A 169 -3.77 0.17 -2.28
C ASP A 169 -3.20 1.57 -2.55
N PRO A 170 -1.87 1.76 -2.48
CA PRO A 170 -1.29 3.06 -2.76
C PRO A 170 -1.41 3.45 -4.23
N SER A 171 -1.79 4.70 -4.50
CA SER A 171 -1.66 5.37 -5.79
C SER A 171 -0.82 6.63 -5.63
N TYR A 172 0.33 6.65 -6.27
CA TYR A 172 1.29 7.76 -6.18
C TYR A 172 1.21 8.64 -7.40
N ILE A 173 1.06 9.95 -7.20
CA ILE A 173 1.00 10.92 -8.29
C ILE A 173 1.96 12.08 -8.02
N ILE A 174 2.57 12.58 -9.10
CA ILE A 174 3.32 13.82 -9.13
C ILE A 174 2.48 14.81 -9.92
N THR A 175 2.11 15.92 -9.28
CA THR A 175 1.29 16.95 -9.93
C THR A 175 2.09 17.74 -10.96
N PRO A 176 1.43 18.47 -11.87
CA PRO A 176 2.12 19.37 -12.79
C PRO A 176 2.97 20.44 -12.09
N GLU A 177 2.60 20.81 -10.87
CA GLU A 177 3.30 21.79 -10.03
C GLU A 177 4.51 21.16 -9.31
N GLY A 178 4.70 19.84 -9.43
CA GLY A 178 5.79 19.11 -8.80
C GLY A 178 5.50 18.70 -7.36
N GLU A 179 4.26 18.76 -6.90
CA GLU A 179 3.87 18.20 -5.62
C GLU A 179 3.73 16.68 -5.71
N HIS A 180 4.09 15.99 -4.66
CA HIS A 180 4.00 14.54 -4.57
C HIS A 180 2.92 14.12 -3.59
N TRP A 181 2.00 13.27 -4.05
CA TRP A 181 0.88 12.81 -3.26
C TRP A 181 0.73 11.30 -3.33
N LEU A 182 0.39 10.69 -2.21
CA LEU A 182 0.02 9.29 -2.08
C LEU A 182 -1.45 9.21 -1.70
N ILE A 183 -2.27 8.68 -2.60
CA ILE A 183 -3.66 8.36 -2.33
C ILE A 183 -3.68 6.89 -1.92
N TYR A 184 -4.34 6.58 -0.80
CA TYR A 184 -4.39 5.21 -0.31
C TYR A 184 -5.66 4.95 0.47
N GLY A 185 -5.99 3.69 0.65
CA GLY A 185 -7.15 3.25 1.40
C GLY A 185 -7.85 2.11 0.69
N SER A 186 -8.63 1.38 1.47
CA SER A 186 -9.48 0.30 0.98
C SER A 186 -10.55 0.05 2.02
N TRP A 187 -11.79 -0.06 1.58
CA TRP A 187 -12.94 -0.23 2.46
C TRP A 187 -13.00 0.85 3.55
N HIS A 188 -13.19 0.51 4.79
CA HIS A 188 -13.26 1.41 5.95
C HIS A 188 -13.95 2.75 5.64
N SER A 189 -13.31 3.89 5.85
CA SER A 189 -13.93 5.20 5.58
C SER A 189 -13.69 5.75 4.17
N GLY A 190 -12.94 5.02 3.33
CA GLY A 190 -12.59 5.45 1.98
C GLY A 190 -11.11 5.77 1.81
N PHE A 191 -10.79 6.77 0.98
CA PHE A 191 -9.42 7.09 0.58
C PHE A 191 -8.90 8.37 1.20
N ALA A 192 -7.62 8.34 1.57
CA ALA A 192 -6.87 9.49 2.06
C ALA A 192 -5.86 9.96 1.01
N ALA A 193 -5.61 11.27 0.93
CA ALA A 193 -4.46 11.87 0.27
C ALA A 193 -3.43 12.28 1.31
N LEU A 194 -2.21 11.78 1.17
CA LEU A 194 -1.06 12.05 2.03
C LEU A 194 0.01 12.76 1.22
N GLN A 195 0.42 13.94 1.67
CA GLN A 195 1.47 14.69 1.01
C GLN A 195 2.84 14.07 1.29
N ILE A 196 3.62 13.89 0.24
CA ILE A 196 4.91 13.22 0.24
C ILE A 196 6.01 14.24 -0.04
N ASP A 197 7.07 14.17 0.72
CA ASP A 197 8.29 14.92 0.47
C ASP A 197 8.96 14.41 -0.83
N PRO A 198 9.20 15.29 -1.81
CA PRO A 198 9.74 14.90 -3.12
C PRO A 198 11.12 14.26 -3.05
N ASP A 199 11.95 14.66 -2.10
CA ASP A 199 13.33 14.17 -2.00
C ASP A 199 13.41 12.80 -1.34
N THR A 200 12.66 12.61 -0.28
CA THR A 200 12.73 11.38 0.53
C THR A 200 11.70 10.32 0.16
N GLY A 201 10.58 10.70 -0.49
CA GLY A 201 9.46 9.81 -0.73
C GLY A 201 8.68 9.43 0.53
N LYS A 202 8.88 10.14 1.64
CA LYS A 202 8.22 9.92 2.92
C LYS A 202 7.16 11.00 3.17
N PRO A 203 6.24 10.80 4.14
CA PRO A 203 5.29 11.84 4.51
C PRO A 203 6.00 13.15 4.86
N GLN A 204 5.47 14.28 4.38
CA GLN A 204 6.03 15.60 4.70
C GLN A 204 5.89 15.96 6.19
N ARG A 205 4.86 15.42 6.84
CA ARG A 205 4.61 15.67 8.26
C ARG A 205 4.97 14.42 9.06
N GLU A 206 5.63 14.64 10.18
CA GLU A 206 5.88 13.58 11.14
C GLU A 206 4.55 12.95 11.57
N GLN A 207 4.47 11.63 11.50
CA GLN A 207 3.31 10.85 11.89
C GLN A 207 3.38 10.54 13.38
N GLY A 208 2.41 11.06 14.11
CA GLY A 208 2.24 10.76 15.53
C GLY A 208 1.56 9.41 15.75
N ASN A 209 0.89 9.31 16.87
CA ASN A 209 0.12 8.13 17.25
C ASN A 209 -1.02 7.85 16.24
N PRO A 210 -1.07 6.67 15.60
CA PRO A 210 -2.08 6.36 14.59
C PRO A 210 -3.51 6.20 15.12
N TRP A 211 -3.72 6.25 16.41
CA TRP A 211 -5.05 6.24 17.08
C TRP A 211 -5.22 7.42 18.05
N GLY A 212 -4.51 8.51 17.81
CA GLY A 212 -4.40 9.63 18.74
C GLY A 212 -5.54 10.65 18.70
N GLY A 213 -6.57 10.44 17.90
CA GLY A 213 -7.65 11.43 17.69
C GLY A 213 -7.31 12.44 16.58
N ASP A 214 -6.15 13.08 16.60
CA ASP A 214 -5.64 13.84 15.45
C ASP A 214 -4.76 12.95 14.58
N ILE A 215 -5.32 12.55 13.44
CA ILE A 215 -4.63 11.75 12.43
C ILE A 215 -4.40 12.54 11.13
N SER A 216 -4.41 13.87 11.19
CA SER A 216 -4.21 14.72 10.01
C SER A 216 -2.85 14.52 9.32
N ALA A 217 -1.85 14.02 10.06
CA ALA A 217 -0.55 13.64 9.50
C ALA A 217 -0.58 12.31 8.70
N TYR A 218 -1.70 11.58 8.79
CA TYR A 218 -1.97 10.36 8.01
C TYR A 218 -2.73 10.63 6.72
N GLY A 219 -3.16 11.86 6.47
CA GLY A 219 -3.82 12.29 5.25
C GLY A 219 -5.17 12.95 5.48
N GLN A 220 -5.75 13.39 4.37
CA GLN A 220 -7.08 14.00 4.31
C GLN A 220 -7.98 13.17 3.42
N MET A 221 -9.29 13.07 3.76
CA MET A 221 -10.25 12.33 2.98
C MET A 221 -10.46 12.98 1.60
N VAL A 222 -10.31 12.20 0.55
CA VAL A 222 -10.58 12.63 -0.83
C VAL A 222 -11.78 11.95 -1.44
N SER A 223 -12.12 10.74 -0.98
CA SER A 223 -13.30 10.03 -1.45
C SER A 223 -13.86 9.11 -0.39
N THR A 224 -15.18 9.07 -0.30
CA THR A 224 -15.93 8.13 0.52
C THR A 224 -17.24 7.80 -0.19
N ARG A 225 -17.61 6.53 -0.25
CA ARG A 225 -18.87 6.10 -0.85
C ARG A 225 -20.09 6.50 0.01
N GLN A 226 -19.95 6.37 1.33
CA GLN A 226 -21.01 6.65 2.28
C GLN A 226 -20.43 7.17 3.58
N MET A 227 -20.68 8.45 3.87
CA MET A 227 -20.21 9.05 5.12
C MET A 227 -20.69 8.26 6.34
N GLY A 228 -19.75 8.02 7.27
CA GLY A 228 -20.02 7.32 8.52
C GLY A 228 -20.13 5.80 8.40
N ASN A 229 -20.07 5.24 7.20
CA ASN A 229 -20.05 3.81 6.99
C ASN A 229 -18.62 3.34 6.69
N ARG A 230 -18.10 2.39 7.48
CA ARG A 230 -16.81 1.78 7.25
C ARG A 230 -16.80 0.70 6.13
N TRP A 231 -17.99 0.18 5.79
CA TRP A 231 -18.15 -0.77 4.70
C TRP A 231 -18.36 -0.02 3.39
N GLN A 232 -17.29 0.59 2.92
CA GLN A 232 -17.36 1.41 1.71
C GLN A 232 -17.54 0.57 0.44
N ALA A 233 -17.08 -0.68 0.42
CA ALA A 233 -16.99 -1.52 -0.77
C ALA A 233 -16.37 -0.73 -1.94
N SER A 234 -15.27 -0.05 -1.66
CA SER A 234 -14.44 0.67 -2.62
C SER A 234 -12.97 0.47 -2.25
N GLU A 235 -12.15 0.18 -3.27
CA GLU A 235 -10.73 -0.13 -3.10
C GLU A 235 -9.94 0.19 -4.37
N GLY A 236 -8.61 0.04 -4.33
CA GLY A 236 -7.75 0.20 -5.49
C GLY A 236 -7.81 1.59 -6.12
N PRO A 237 -7.62 2.69 -5.38
CA PRO A 237 -7.60 4.03 -5.97
C PRO A 237 -6.46 4.14 -6.96
N GLU A 238 -6.73 4.73 -8.12
CA GLU A 238 -5.71 5.14 -9.08
C GLU A 238 -6.02 6.55 -9.54
N VAL A 239 -5.06 7.47 -9.36
CA VAL A 239 -5.21 8.87 -9.76
C VAL A 239 -4.41 9.15 -11.02
N VAL A 240 -5.08 9.73 -11.99
CA VAL A 240 -4.50 10.17 -13.26
C VAL A 240 -4.81 11.64 -13.47
N TYR A 241 -3.79 12.41 -13.84
CA TYR A 241 -3.98 13.80 -14.29
C TYR A 241 -4.13 13.87 -15.81
N HIS A 242 -5.17 14.53 -16.29
CA HIS A 242 -5.40 14.76 -17.71
C HIS A 242 -6.19 16.05 -17.92
N ASP A 243 -5.75 16.88 -18.86
CA ASP A 243 -6.42 18.14 -19.29
C ASP A 243 -6.88 19.05 -18.14
N GLY A 244 -6.03 19.26 -17.13
CA GLY A 244 -6.31 20.14 -16.00
C GLY A 244 -7.12 19.52 -14.86
N TYR A 245 -7.47 18.23 -14.98
CA TYR A 245 -8.27 17.50 -13.99
C TYR A 245 -7.54 16.29 -13.43
N TYR A 246 -7.86 15.96 -12.19
CA TYR A 246 -7.46 14.70 -11.55
C TYR A 246 -8.64 13.73 -11.61
N TYR A 247 -8.43 12.59 -12.22
CA TYR A 247 -9.42 11.52 -12.31
C TYR A 247 -9.05 10.44 -11.29
N LEU A 248 -9.97 10.16 -10.35
CA LEU A 248 -9.80 9.10 -9.37
C LEU A 248 -10.60 7.87 -9.83
N PHE A 249 -9.89 6.89 -10.34
CA PHE A 249 -10.47 5.58 -10.64
C PHE A 249 -10.44 4.73 -9.38
N MET A 250 -11.47 3.94 -9.16
CA MET A 250 -11.55 3.01 -8.03
C MET A 250 -12.36 1.78 -8.38
N ALA A 251 -12.08 0.68 -7.74
CA ALA A 251 -12.95 -0.48 -7.75
C ALA A 251 -14.13 -0.25 -6.79
N TYR A 252 -15.29 -0.72 -7.17
CA TYR A 252 -16.56 -0.48 -6.47
C TYR A 252 -17.33 -1.77 -6.36
N ASP A 253 -18.03 -1.96 -5.24
CA ASP A 253 -18.77 -3.13 -4.83
C ASP A 253 -17.88 -4.34 -4.44
N GLU A 254 -18.51 -5.40 -3.98
CA GLU A 254 -17.79 -6.59 -3.53
C GLU A 254 -17.30 -7.45 -4.69
N LEU A 255 -16.11 -8.00 -4.54
CA LEU A 255 -15.43 -8.81 -5.53
C LEU A 255 -16.31 -9.94 -6.13
N SER A 256 -17.17 -10.51 -5.29
CA SER A 256 -18.03 -11.65 -5.66
C SER A 256 -19.41 -11.25 -6.18
N VAL A 257 -19.79 -9.96 -6.18
CA VAL A 257 -21.16 -9.53 -6.48
C VAL A 257 -21.24 -8.71 -7.74
N ALA A 258 -20.67 -7.51 -7.77
CA ALA A 258 -20.83 -6.57 -8.88
C ALA A 258 -19.60 -5.68 -9.03
N TYR A 259 -18.43 -6.24 -8.83
CA TYR A 259 -17.16 -5.52 -8.87
C TYR A 259 -16.98 -4.78 -10.20
N ASN A 260 -16.84 -3.47 -10.13
CA ASN A 260 -16.73 -2.62 -11.29
C ASN A 260 -15.85 -1.41 -11.02
N THR A 261 -15.38 -0.76 -12.09
CA THR A 261 -14.59 0.47 -11.99
C THR A 261 -15.50 1.68 -12.01
N ARG A 262 -15.24 2.65 -11.15
CA ARG A 262 -15.84 3.98 -11.12
C ARG A 262 -14.78 5.04 -11.30
N VAL A 263 -15.20 6.20 -11.77
CA VAL A 263 -14.39 7.39 -11.89
C VAL A 263 -15.22 8.62 -11.48
#